data_1787fce7632ffdf3ad706b3968728fee
#
_entry.id   1787fce7632ffdf3ad706b3968728fee
#
_cell.length_a   1.000
_cell.length_b   1.000
_cell.length_c   1.000
_cell.angle_alpha   90.00
_cell.angle_beta   90.00
_cell.angle_gamma   90.00
#
_symmetry.space_group_name_H-M   'P 1'
#
loop_
_entity.id
_entity.type
_entity.pdbx_description
1 polymer ?
#
loop_
_entity_poly.entity_id
_entity_poly.type
_entity_poly.pdbx_seq_one_letter_code
_entity_poly.pdbx_strand_id
1 'polypeptide(L)'
;MNGSYEVKESNLIAGTGFPVRKEFLQFEAGTYLRGELIECDPTTKKLKKCTNLDNLVGVMVNDATLEDEQKETIYVTGIFYIGDIIKDPSLTDDLAIQLAGLKRNIYFEK
;
A
#
# COMPACT_ATOMS: atom_id res chain seq x y z
N MET A 1 -2.73 -22.33 8.46
CA MET A 1 -2.68 -20.88 8.66
C MET A 1 -3.93 -20.42 9.38
N ASN A 2 -3.78 -19.42 10.15
CA ASN A 2 -4.85 -18.95 10.99
C ASN A 2 -5.36 -17.60 10.48
N GLY A 3 -6.55 -17.61 9.88
CA GLY A 3 -7.14 -16.40 9.34
C GLY A 3 -7.41 -15.34 10.39
N SER A 4 -7.71 -15.76 11.62
CA SER A 4 -7.98 -14.78 12.67
C SER A 4 -6.75 -13.97 13.03
N TYR A 5 -5.58 -14.52 12.81
CA TYR A 5 -4.35 -13.81 13.04
C TYR A 5 -4.25 -12.59 12.09
N GLU A 6 -4.54 -12.79 10.82
CA GLU A 6 -4.47 -11.71 9.85
C GLU A 6 -5.51 -10.63 10.12
N VAL A 7 -6.72 -11.04 10.46
CA VAL A 7 -7.78 -10.10 10.80
C VAL A 7 -7.36 -9.24 11.99
N LYS A 8 -6.72 -9.88 12.97
CA LYS A 8 -6.28 -9.19 14.18
C LYS A 8 -5.12 -8.27 13.91
N GLU A 9 -4.25 -8.65 13.00
CA GLU A 9 -3.07 -7.88 12.66
C GLU A 9 -3.42 -6.52 12.09
N SER A 10 -4.53 -6.42 11.38
CA SER A 10 -4.81 -5.19 10.68
C SER A 10 -6.29 -4.99 10.40
N ASN A 11 -6.81 -3.87 10.89
CA ASN A 11 -8.11 -3.39 10.47
C ASN A 11 -8.10 -2.89 9.03
N LEU A 12 -6.91 -2.77 8.45
CA LEU A 12 -6.73 -2.31 7.09
C LEU A 12 -7.15 -3.37 6.08
N ILE A 13 -6.95 -4.64 6.41
CA ILE A 13 -7.24 -5.74 5.49
C ILE A 13 -8.72 -6.11 5.58
N ALA A 14 -9.42 -6.00 4.44
CA ALA A 14 -10.86 -6.19 4.38
C ALA A 14 -11.28 -7.64 4.27
N GLY A 15 -10.45 -8.50 3.67
CA GLY A 15 -10.83 -9.88 3.40
C GLY A 15 -9.83 -10.88 3.96
N THR A 16 -10.32 -12.07 4.32
CA THR A 16 -9.46 -13.11 4.88
C THR A 16 -9.15 -14.24 3.90
N GLY A 17 -9.95 -14.36 2.83
CA GLY A 17 -9.75 -15.43 1.85
C GLY A 17 -8.79 -15.10 0.73
N PHE A 18 -8.37 -13.85 0.61
CA PHE A 18 -7.49 -13.41 -0.46
C PHE A 18 -6.05 -13.40 0.03
N PRO A 19 -5.10 -13.94 -0.75
CA PRO A 19 -3.69 -13.96 -0.32
C PRO A 19 -3.15 -12.55 -0.14
N VAL A 20 -2.50 -12.33 0.99
CA VAL A 20 -1.81 -11.08 1.28
C VAL A 20 -0.33 -11.34 1.14
N ARG A 21 0.32 -10.56 0.28
CA ARG A 21 1.74 -10.71 0.03
C ARG A 21 2.47 -9.46 0.43
N LYS A 22 3.60 -9.63 1.11
CA LYS A 22 4.45 -8.54 1.57
C LYS A 22 5.80 -8.62 0.86
N GLU A 23 6.41 -7.45 0.64
CA GLU A 23 7.76 -7.35 0.08
C GLU A 23 8.55 -6.35 0.91
N PHE A 24 9.86 -6.57 0.99
CA PHE A 24 10.80 -5.73 1.73
C PHE A 24 11.64 -4.99 0.70
N LEU A 25 11.32 -3.72 0.47
CA LEU A 25 11.83 -2.97 -0.68
C LEU A 25 12.41 -1.64 -0.26
N GLN A 26 13.26 -1.06 -1.12
CA GLN A 26 13.99 0.16 -0.87
C GLN A 26 13.11 1.39 -1.09
N PHE A 27 13.21 2.36 -0.17
CA PHE A 27 12.39 3.58 -0.17
C PHE A 27 13.23 4.82 -0.32
N GLU A 28 12.61 5.88 -0.80
CA GLU A 28 13.14 7.23 -0.64
C GLU A 28 12.94 7.66 0.80
N ALA A 29 13.81 8.57 1.27
CA ALA A 29 13.70 9.11 2.62
C ALA A 29 12.34 9.80 2.82
N GLY A 30 11.79 9.65 4.00
CA GLY A 30 10.54 10.30 4.35
C GLY A 30 9.83 9.60 5.48
N THR A 31 8.70 10.18 5.88
CA THR A 31 7.84 9.62 6.90
C THR A 31 6.62 9.03 6.22
N TYR A 32 6.38 7.75 6.48
CA TYR A 32 5.29 6.99 5.87
C TYR A 32 4.37 6.48 6.97
N LEU A 33 3.08 6.45 6.68
CA LEU A 33 2.08 6.01 7.64
C LEU A 33 1.50 4.66 7.21
N ARG A 34 1.13 3.85 8.20
CA ARG A 34 0.44 2.59 7.95
C ARG A 34 -0.81 2.84 7.12
N GLY A 35 -0.98 2.07 6.06
CA GLY A 35 -2.13 2.23 5.16
C GLY A 35 -1.91 3.23 4.05
N GLU A 36 -0.74 3.85 3.97
CA GLU A 36 -0.46 4.84 2.93
C GLU A 36 -0.20 4.16 1.59
N LEU A 37 -0.77 4.71 0.52
CA LEU A 37 -0.52 4.22 -0.84
C LEU A 37 0.90 4.53 -1.24
N ILE A 38 1.55 3.55 -1.86
CA ILE A 38 2.97 3.64 -2.22
C ILE A 38 3.12 3.41 -3.72
N GLU A 39 3.96 4.23 -4.34
CA GLU A 39 4.33 4.06 -5.74
C GLU A 39 5.81 3.74 -5.88
N CYS A 40 6.19 3.21 -7.04
CA CYS A 40 7.58 3.02 -7.39
C CYS A 40 7.96 4.08 -8.42
N ASP A 41 8.95 4.91 -8.09
CA ASP A 41 9.44 5.92 -9.02
C ASP A 41 10.07 5.20 -10.21
N PRO A 42 9.60 5.43 -11.44
CA PRO A 42 10.13 4.72 -12.60
C PRO A 42 11.58 5.08 -12.94
N THR A 43 12.06 6.21 -12.45
CA THR A 43 13.43 6.65 -12.70
C THR A 43 14.39 6.10 -11.67
N THR A 44 14.09 6.29 -10.37
CA THR A 44 15.00 5.88 -9.29
C THR A 44 14.78 4.44 -8.87
N LYS A 45 13.63 3.86 -9.19
CA LYS A 45 13.22 2.51 -8.78
C LYS A 45 13.04 2.38 -7.27
N LYS A 46 12.92 3.49 -6.56
CA LYS A 46 12.66 3.51 -5.13
C LYS A 46 11.19 3.75 -4.86
N LEU A 47 10.71 3.27 -3.72
CA LEU A 47 9.34 3.45 -3.31
C LEU A 47 9.16 4.79 -2.61
N LYS A 48 7.99 5.38 -2.78
CA LYS A 48 7.64 6.66 -2.16
C LYS A 48 6.12 6.79 -2.06
N LYS A 49 5.65 7.86 -1.43
CA LYS A 49 4.22 8.15 -1.35
C LYS A 49 3.64 8.26 -2.75
N CYS A 50 2.47 7.63 -2.94
CA CYS A 50 1.85 7.58 -4.25
C CYS A 50 1.16 8.90 -4.58
N THR A 51 1.61 9.56 -5.63
CA THR A 51 0.95 10.72 -6.21
C THR A 51 0.49 10.44 -7.63
N ASN A 52 1.01 9.37 -8.24
CA ASN A 52 0.65 8.95 -9.59
C ASN A 52 0.18 7.49 -9.54
N LEU A 53 -1.12 7.29 -9.72
CA LEU A 53 -1.71 5.95 -9.62
C LEU A 53 -1.17 4.97 -10.67
N ASP A 54 -0.63 5.47 -11.77
CA ASP A 54 -0.04 4.58 -12.77
C ASP A 54 1.18 3.83 -12.22
N ASN A 55 1.79 4.38 -11.18
CA ASN A 55 2.99 3.80 -10.56
C ASN A 55 2.69 3.12 -9.22
N LEU A 56 1.43 2.99 -8.85
CA LEU A 56 1.02 2.34 -7.61
C LEU A 56 1.57 0.93 -7.53
N VAL A 57 2.19 0.57 -6.40
CA VAL A 57 2.74 -0.78 -6.20
C VAL A 57 2.28 -1.43 -4.91
N GLY A 58 1.80 -0.67 -3.94
CA GLY A 58 1.39 -1.29 -2.69
C GLY A 58 0.91 -0.33 -1.63
N VAL A 59 0.79 -0.86 -0.41
CA VAL A 59 0.25 -0.16 0.76
C VAL A 59 1.20 -0.39 1.93
N MET A 60 1.50 0.66 2.70
CA MET A 60 2.39 0.56 3.85
C MET A 60 1.83 -0.36 4.93
N VAL A 61 2.68 -1.22 5.45
CA VAL A 61 2.31 -2.14 6.55
C VAL A 61 2.35 -1.41 7.89
N ASN A 62 3.39 -0.60 8.13
CA ASN A 62 3.63 0.07 9.40
C ASN A 62 4.00 1.52 9.20
N ASP A 63 3.82 2.34 10.26
CA ASP A 63 4.39 3.67 10.30
C ASP A 63 5.92 3.55 10.31
N ALA A 64 6.58 4.41 9.54
CA ALA A 64 8.04 4.38 9.49
C ALA A 64 8.59 5.74 9.08
N THR A 65 9.72 6.11 9.70
CA THR A 65 10.51 7.25 9.25
C THR A 65 11.81 6.67 8.69
N LEU A 66 12.03 6.84 7.40
CA LEU A 66 13.11 6.17 6.68
C LEU A 66 14.11 7.19 6.19
N GLU A 67 15.39 6.82 6.29
CA GLU A 67 16.46 7.56 5.64
C GLU A 67 16.63 7.04 4.23
N ASP A 68 17.40 7.76 3.42
CA ASP A 68 17.57 7.40 2.02
C ASP A 68 18.08 5.97 1.89
N GLU A 69 17.49 5.22 0.98
CA GLU A 69 17.85 3.85 0.64
C GLU A 69 17.59 2.81 1.73
N GLN A 70 16.84 3.15 2.76
CA GLN A 70 16.40 2.13 3.70
C GLN A 70 15.28 1.29 3.11
N LYS A 71 15.20 0.04 3.58
CA LYS A 71 14.14 -0.89 3.16
C LYS A 71 13.05 -0.96 4.21
N GLU A 72 11.84 -1.16 3.74
CA GLU A 72 10.69 -1.34 4.60
C GLU A 72 9.69 -2.28 3.93
N THR A 73 8.81 -2.88 4.71
CA THR A 73 7.83 -3.85 4.24
C THR A 73 6.57 -3.15 3.75
N ILE A 74 6.07 -3.57 2.59
CA ILE A 74 4.78 -3.12 2.08
C ILE A 74 3.92 -4.32 1.70
N TYR A 75 2.59 -4.11 1.69
CA TYR A 75 1.68 -5.06 1.08
C TYR A 75 1.68 -4.83 -0.43
N VAL A 76 1.95 -5.87 -1.21
CA VAL A 76 1.91 -5.78 -2.67
C VAL A 76 0.68 -6.45 -3.26
N THR A 77 -0.05 -7.22 -2.46
CA THR A 77 -1.39 -7.71 -2.82
C THR A 77 -2.27 -7.69 -1.58
N GLY A 78 -3.57 -7.64 -1.77
CA GLY A 78 -4.50 -7.70 -0.65
C GLY A 78 -5.83 -7.06 -0.98
N ILE A 79 -6.74 -7.10 0.00
CA ILE A 79 -8.04 -6.43 -0.07
C ILE A 79 -8.08 -5.43 1.09
N PHE A 80 -8.31 -4.17 0.78
CA PHE A 80 -8.28 -3.09 1.76
C PHE A 80 -9.55 -2.26 1.66
N TYR A 81 -10.00 -1.68 2.78
CA TYR A 81 -11.09 -0.70 2.75
C TYR A 81 -10.54 0.64 2.32
N ILE A 82 -11.17 1.22 1.30
CA ILE A 82 -10.68 2.48 0.74
C ILE A 82 -10.74 3.62 1.76
N GLY A 83 -11.65 3.54 2.72
CA GLY A 83 -11.74 4.55 3.77
C GLY A 83 -10.63 4.48 4.80
N ASP A 84 -9.89 3.37 4.84
CA ASP A 84 -8.83 3.17 5.82
C ASP A 84 -7.44 3.40 5.24
N ILE A 85 -7.33 3.60 3.93
CA ILE A 85 -6.03 3.92 3.33
C ILE A 85 -5.74 5.41 3.45
N ILE A 86 -4.46 5.75 3.47
CA ILE A 86 -3.99 7.12 3.49
C ILE A 86 -3.48 7.46 2.11
N LYS A 87 -3.97 8.56 1.56
CA LYS A 87 -3.65 8.93 0.18
C LYS A 87 -3.31 10.41 0.11
N ASP A 88 -2.54 10.74 -0.91
CA ASP A 88 -2.22 12.13 -1.19
C ASP A 88 -3.51 12.92 -1.43
N PRO A 89 -3.61 14.17 -0.97
CA PRO A 89 -4.82 14.97 -1.17
C PRO A 89 -5.21 15.17 -2.63
N SER A 90 -4.27 14.99 -3.56
CA SER A 90 -4.57 15.09 -4.99
C SER A 90 -5.31 13.86 -5.52
N LEU A 91 -5.30 12.74 -4.80
CA LEU A 91 -5.94 11.50 -5.22
C LEU A 91 -7.36 11.46 -4.65
N THR A 92 -8.28 12.16 -5.30
CA THR A 92 -9.64 12.33 -4.79
C THR A 92 -10.67 11.41 -5.45
N ASP A 93 -10.28 10.68 -6.49
CA ASP A 93 -11.19 9.82 -7.24
C ASP A 93 -11.04 8.37 -6.78
N ASP A 94 -11.97 7.92 -5.94
CA ASP A 94 -11.94 6.56 -5.40
C ASP A 94 -12.01 5.50 -6.50
N LEU A 95 -12.76 5.74 -7.56
CA LEU A 95 -12.85 4.79 -8.65
C LEU A 95 -11.50 4.64 -9.36
N ALA A 96 -10.79 5.76 -9.56
CA ALA A 96 -9.47 5.70 -10.17
C ALA A 96 -8.51 4.89 -9.31
N ILE A 97 -8.59 5.04 -7.98
CA ILE A 97 -7.76 4.26 -7.05
C ILE A 97 -8.12 2.77 -7.16
N GLN A 98 -9.41 2.45 -7.18
CA GLN A 98 -9.85 1.06 -7.30
C GLN A 98 -9.36 0.43 -8.61
N LEU A 99 -9.45 1.16 -9.72
CA LEU A 99 -9.00 0.64 -11.02
C LEU A 99 -7.49 0.47 -11.07
N ALA A 100 -6.73 1.40 -10.48
CA ALA A 100 -5.28 1.27 -10.41
C ALA A 100 -4.89 0.04 -9.61
N GLY A 101 -5.59 -0.23 -8.51
CA GLY A 101 -5.35 -1.40 -7.68
C GLY A 101 -5.59 -2.71 -8.42
N LEU A 102 -6.65 -2.77 -9.23
CA LEU A 102 -6.96 -3.99 -9.96
C LEU A 102 -5.82 -4.44 -10.87
N LYS A 103 -5.06 -3.52 -11.41
CA LYS A 103 -3.92 -3.83 -12.27
C LYS A 103 -2.78 -4.48 -11.50
N ARG A 104 -2.79 -4.40 -10.17
CA ARG A 104 -1.72 -4.88 -9.30
C ARG A 104 -2.19 -5.97 -8.36
N ASN A 105 -3.41 -6.48 -8.52
CA ASN A 105 -4.02 -7.45 -7.60
C ASN A 105 -4.17 -6.87 -6.19
N ILE A 106 -4.46 -5.59 -6.13
CA ILE A 106 -4.81 -4.90 -4.90
C ILE A 106 -6.25 -4.45 -5.04
N TYR A 107 -7.12 -4.89 -4.13
CA TYR A 107 -8.53 -4.59 -4.21
C TYR A 107 -8.90 -3.59 -3.13
N PHE A 108 -9.43 -2.45 -3.53
CA PHE A 108 -9.89 -1.42 -2.61
C PHE A 108 -11.41 -1.46 -2.58
N GLU A 109 -11.98 -1.78 -1.42
CA GLU A 109 -13.43 -1.87 -1.23
C GLU A 109 -13.94 -0.66 -0.48
N LYS A 110 -15.17 -0.30 -0.76
CA LYS A 110 -15.82 0.80 -0.05
C LYS A 110 -16.56 0.33 1.18
#